data_c1d6472d7a9bfe1e0c216b2daa0c2aef
#
_entry.id   c1d6472d7a9bfe1e0c216b2daa0c2aef
#
_cell.length_a   1.000
_cell.length_b   1.000
_cell.length_c   1.000
_cell.angle_alpha   90.00
_cell.angle_beta   90.00
_cell.angle_gamma   90.00
#
_symmetry.space_group_name_H-M   'P 1'
#
loop_
_entity.id
_entity.type
_entity.pdbx_description
1 polymer ?
#
loop_
_entity_poly.entity_id
_entity_poly.type
_entity_poly.pdbx_seq_one_letter_code
_entity_poly.pdbx_strand_id
1 'polypeptide(L)'
;MFKYFLIGFELVWEMSLFRYVSILLIGVMILLCLRRLSVVWKSGGSFFAPYHIRNGNLYIHNAVFFGKRIISLSEIKRIQIHCFHGRKGGGRRYLLQIEKKHGRASNVIFGKSKKTDQMVGNLQKETKKYSIKIDKGLWH
;
A
#
# COMPACT_ATOMS: atom_id res chain seq x y z
N MET A 1 30.87 20.61 3.35
CA MET A 1 29.47 20.53 2.88
C MET A 1 28.46 20.42 4.03
N PHE A 2 28.62 19.50 4.97
CA PHE A 2 27.67 19.29 6.08
C PHE A 2 27.49 20.54 6.99
N LYS A 3 28.54 21.31 7.22
CA LYS A 3 28.52 22.52 8.05
C LYS A 3 27.62 23.65 7.47
N TYR A 4 27.67 23.84 6.15
CA TYR A 4 26.82 24.83 5.46
C TYR A 4 25.35 24.38 5.42
N PHE A 5 25.10 23.08 5.34
CA PHE A 5 23.77 22.52 5.43
C PHE A 5 23.14 22.78 6.82
N LEU A 6 23.90 22.58 7.91
CA LEU A 6 23.43 22.84 9.26
C LEU A 6 23.11 24.31 9.50
N ILE A 7 23.97 25.21 9.03
CA ILE A 7 23.73 26.67 9.15
C ILE A 7 22.48 27.09 8.36
N GLY A 8 22.31 26.57 7.14
CA GLY A 8 21.11 26.83 6.35
C GLY A 8 19.84 26.27 6.99
N PHE A 9 19.93 25.09 7.62
CA PHE A 9 18.82 24.47 8.34
C PHE A 9 18.44 25.29 9.59
N GLU A 10 19.40 25.80 10.37
CA GLU A 10 19.16 26.69 11.52
C GLU A 10 18.40 27.95 11.12
N LEU A 11 18.87 28.64 10.07
CA LEU A 11 18.22 29.86 9.54
C LEU A 11 16.77 29.61 9.12
N VAL A 12 16.50 28.48 8.44
CA VAL A 12 15.14 28.13 7.99
C VAL A 12 14.29 27.67 9.18
N TRP A 13 14.88 27.03 10.20
CA TRP A 13 14.18 26.58 11.38
C TRP A 13 13.72 27.74 12.29
N GLU A 14 14.39 28.88 12.27
CA GLU A 14 13.98 30.10 12.95
C GLU A 14 12.69 30.70 12.36
N MET A 15 12.39 30.42 11.08
CA MET A 15 11.13 30.82 10.48
C MET A 15 9.97 30.05 11.14
N SER A 16 9.11 30.73 11.87
CA SER A 16 7.99 30.13 12.60
C SER A 16 7.08 29.29 11.69
N LEU A 17 6.80 29.76 10.47
CA LEU A 17 5.98 29.05 9.49
C LEU A 17 6.61 27.72 9.08
N PHE A 18 7.91 27.70 8.80
CA PHE A 18 8.63 26.46 8.41
C PHE A 18 8.65 25.45 9.56
N ARG A 19 8.84 25.92 10.79
CA ARG A 19 8.81 25.06 11.98
C ARG A 19 7.45 24.39 12.17
N TYR A 20 6.35 25.14 12.06
CA TYR A 20 5.01 24.57 12.19
C TYR A 20 4.68 23.56 11.07
N VAL A 21 5.03 23.90 9.81
CA VAL A 21 4.83 22.99 8.67
C VAL A 21 5.66 21.70 8.85
N SER A 22 6.90 21.82 9.30
CA SER A 22 7.78 20.64 9.55
C SER A 22 7.23 19.76 10.64
N ILE A 23 6.79 20.32 11.77
CA ILE A 23 6.18 19.57 12.87
C ILE A 23 4.91 18.85 12.41
N LEU A 24 4.08 19.53 11.62
CA LEU A 24 2.86 18.95 11.05
C LEU A 24 3.18 17.78 10.11
N LEU A 25 4.16 17.93 9.22
CA LEU A 25 4.60 16.87 8.31
C LEU A 25 5.15 15.65 9.08
N ILE A 26 5.98 15.89 10.09
CA ILE A 26 6.52 14.82 10.94
C ILE A 26 5.36 14.10 11.67
N GLY A 27 4.42 14.84 12.22
CA GLY A 27 3.23 14.28 12.87
C GLY A 27 2.41 13.40 11.95
N VAL A 28 2.16 13.86 10.72
CA VAL A 28 1.46 13.07 9.69
C VAL A 28 2.23 11.81 9.33
N MET A 29 3.56 11.91 9.15
CA MET A 29 4.42 10.76 8.85
C MET A 29 4.37 9.71 9.98
N ILE A 30 4.46 10.13 11.22
CA ILE A 30 4.36 9.24 12.40
C ILE A 30 2.99 8.56 12.41
N LEU A 31 1.91 9.30 12.20
CA LEU A 31 0.54 8.77 12.18
C LEU A 31 0.35 7.73 11.08
N LEU A 32 0.88 7.98 9.87
CA LEU A 32 0.85 7.02 8.77
C LEU A 32 1.66 5.75 9.09
N CYS A 33 2.82 5.90 9.72
CA CYS A 33 3.64 4.77 10.17
C CYS A 33 2.93 3.93 11.23
N LEU A 34 2.37 4.56 12.26
CA LEU A 34 1.60 3.87 13.31
C LEU A 34 0.38 3.15 12.74
N ARG A 35 -0.34 3.81 11.84
CA ARG A 35 -1.48 3.21 11.15
C ARG A 35 -1.08 1.97 10.35
N ARG A 36 0.05 2.02 9.65
CA ARG A 36 0.58 0.87 8.91
C ARG A 36 1.02 -0.24 9.86
N LEU A 37 1.76 0.10 10.91
CA LEU A 37 2.26 -0.83 11.92
C LEU A 37 1.10 -1.59 12.59
N SER A 38 0.03 -0.91 12.95
CA SER A 38 -1.17 -1.53 13.54
C SER A 38 -1.78 -2.62 12.63
N VAL A 39 -1.86 -2.36 11.30
CA VAL A 39 -2.39 -3.36 10.36
C VAL A 39 -1.42 -4.53 10.18
N VAL A 40 -0.11 -4.26 10.09
CA VAL A 40 0.92 -5.29 9.98
C VAL A 40 0.92 -6.19 11.20
N TRP A 41 0.82 -5.63 12.38
CA TRP A 41 0.77 -6.37 13.65
C TRP A 41 -0.44 -7.32 13.70
N LYS A 42 -1.62 -6.82 13.32
CA LYS A 42 -2.84 -7.64 13.26
C LYS A 42 -2.77 -8.75 12.19
N SER A 43 -2.10 -8.51 11.07
CA SER A 43 -1.96 -9.47 9.98
C SER A 43 -0.86 -10.51 10.24
N GLY A 44 0.17 -10.18 11.05
CA GLY A 44 1.38 -10.99 11.23
C GLY A 44 2.25 -11.06 9.97
N GLY A 45 2.02 -10.17 8.98
CA GLY A 45 2.78 -10.09 7.74
C GLY A 45 4.02 -9.21 7.84
N SER A 46 4.80 -9.16 6.76
CA SER A 46 5.96 -8.25 6.66
C SER A 46 5.53 -6.80 6.51
N PHE A 47 6.22 -5.88 7.20
CA PHE A 47 5.96 -4.43 7.11
C PHE A 47 6.06 -3.90 5.67
N PHE A 48 6.98 -4.44 4.87
CA PHE A 48 7.20 -4.00 3.48
C PHE A 48 6.26 -4.67 2.46
N ALA A 49 5.50 -5.69 2.88
CA ALA A 49 4.53 -6.32 1.99
C ALA A 49 3.36 -5.35 1.69
N PRO A 50 2.88 -5.26 0.43
CA PRO A 50 1.76 -4.40 0.07
C PRO A 50 0.43 -4.88 0.69
N TYR A 51 0.27 -6.18 0.85
CA TYR A 51 -0.88 -6.82 1.49
C TYR A 51 -0.48 -8.15 2.12
N HIS A 52 -1.33 -8.71 2.95
CA HIS A 52 -1.19 -10.06 3.52
C HIS A 52 -2.55 -10.75 3.60
N ILE A 53 -2.56 -12.07 3.43
CA ILE A 53 -3.78 -12.87 3.58
C ILE A 53 -3.60 -13.78 4.79
N ARG A 54 -4.55 -13.71 5.72
CA ARG A 54 -4.56 -14.55 6.92
C ARG A 54 -6.00 -14.78 7.37
N ASN A 55 -6.31 -16.03 7.72
CA ASN A 55 -7.62 -16.41 8.27
C ASN A 55 -8.82 -15.92 7.43
N GLY A 56 -8.76 -16.04 6.10
CA GLY A 56 -9.84 -15.61 5.21
C GLY A 56 -10.01 -14.10 5.09
N ASN A 57 -9.06 -13.30 5.58
CA ASN A 57 -9.06 -11.85 5.47
C ASN A 57 -7.87 -11.35 4.65
N LEU A 58 -8.10 -10.35 3.81
CA LEU A 58 -7.10 -9.61 3.07
C LEU A 58 -6.76 -8.32 3.85
N TYR A 59 -5.52 -8.23 4.32
CA TYR A 59 -4.98 -7.07 5.04
C TYR A 59 -4.18 -6.21 4.08
N ILE A 60 -4.56 -4.94 3.91
CA ILE A 60 -3.88 -3.99 3.03
C ILE A 60 -2.92 -3.15 3.87
N HIS A 61 -1.63 -3.29 3.64
CA HIS A 61 -0.57 -2.61 4.40
C HIS A 61 -0.22 -1.22 3.87
N ASN A 62 -0.75 -0.81 2.71
CA ASN A 62 -0.45 0.49 2.13
C ASN A 62 -0.83 1.62 3.10
N ALA A 63 0.13 2.48 3.45
CA ALA A 63 -0.06 3.56 4.40
C ALA A 63 -1.05 4.63 3.91
N VAL A 64 -1.03 4.91 2.61
CA VAL A 64 -1.84 5.96 1.95
C VAL A 64 -3.22 5.47 1.53
N PHE A 65 -3.55 4.22 1.80
CA PHE A 65 -4.85 3.68 1.43
C PHE A 65 -5.97 4.26 2.32
N PHE A 66 -6.87 4.99 1.71
CA PHE A 66 -8.07 5.52 2.36
C PHE A 66 -9.21 4.53 2.23
N GLY A 67 -9.60 3.87 3.33
CA GLY A 67 -10.70 2.91 3.35
C GLY A 67 -10.49 1.77 4.34
N LYS A 68 -11.39 0.77 4.26
CA LYS A 68 -11.32 -0.44 5.08
C LYS A 68 -10.09 -1.26 4.68
N ARG A 69 -9.14 -1.40 5.58
CA ARG A 69 -7.86 -2.09 5.33
C ARG A 69 -7.92 -3.60 5.50
N ILE A 70 -8.94 -4.06 6.18
CA ILE A 70 -9.20 -5.48 6.42
C ILE A 70 -10.47 -5.82 5.66
N ILE A 71 -10.37 -6.67 4.67
CA ILE A 71 -11.49 -7.08 3.81
C ILE A 71 -11.60 -8.59 3.92
N SER A 72 -12.76 -9.09 4.32
CA SER A 72 -13.04 -10.52 4.29
C SER A 72 -13.06 -11.02 2.85
N LEU A 73 -12.42 -12.15 2.57
CA LEU A 73 -12.44 -12.76 1.23
C LEU A 73 -13.87 -13.11 0.81
N SER A 74 -14.77 -13.42 1.74
CA SER A 74 -16.18 -13.67 1.46
C SER A 74 -16.96 -12.43 0.96
N GLU A 75 -16.48 -11.22 1.32
CA GLU A 75 -17.06 -9.94 0.85
C GLU A 75 -16.56 -9.53 -0.53
N ILE A 76 -15.54 -10.21 -1.07
CA ILE A 76 -14.95 -9.88 -2.36
C ILE A 76 -15.77 -10.57 -3.47
N LYS A 77 -16.18 -9.79 -4.46
CA LYS A 77 -16.87 -10.26 -5.66
C LYS A 77 -15.89 -10.66 -6.76
N ARG A 78 -14.88 -9.80 -7.00
CA ARG A 78 -13.93 -9.93 -8.08
C ARG A 78 -12.62 -9.24 -7.73
N ILE A 79 -11.51 -9.77 -8.23
CA ILE A 79 -10.20 -9.13 -8.16
C ILE A 79 -9.66 -8.98 -9.58
N GLN A 80 -9.32 -7.75 -9.96
CA GLN A 80 -8.66 -7.45 -11.23
C GLN A 80 -7.20 -7.13 -10.95
N ILE A 81 -6.30 -7.79 -11.65
CA ILE A 81 -4.86 -7.59 -11.52
C ILE A 81 -4.33 -7.03 -12.84
N HIS A 82 -3.95 -5.77 -12.82
CA HIS A 82 -3.37 -5.09 -13.97
C HIS A 82 -1.87 -4.90 -13.76
N CYS A 83 -1.08 -5.18 -14.80
CA CYS A 83 0.34 -4.90 -14.82
C CYS A 83 0.60 -3.77 -15.83
N PHE A 84 1.21 -2.68 -15.39
CA PHE A 84 1.51 -1.53 -16.25
C PHE A 84 2.94 -1.04 -16.03
N HIS A 85 3.47 -0.34 -17.04
CA HIS A 85 4.77 0.29 -16.96
C HIS A 85 4.67 1.62 -16.22
N GLY A 86 5.56 1.85 -15.27
CA GLY A 86 5.69 3.15 -14.61
C GLY A 86 6.16 4.22 -15.62
N ARG A 87 5.66 5.45 -15.47
CA ARG A 87 6.02 6.59 -16.33
C ARG A 87 7.52 6.92 -16.16
N LYS A 88 8.23 7.23 -17.27
CA LYS A 88 9.65 7.68 -17.30
C LYS A 88 10.61 6.79 -16.48
N GLY A 89 10.84 5.55 -16.94
CA GLY A 89 11.86 4.68 -16.33
C GLY A 89 11.47 4.04 -14.99
N GLY A 90 10.27 4.30 -14.47
CA GLY A 90 9.70 3.58 -13.35
C GLY A 90 9.39 2.13 -13.76
N GLY A 91 9.94 1.15 -13.02
CA GLY A 91 9.72 -0.28 -13.28
C GLY A 91 8.25 -0.67 -13.39
N ARG A 92 7.99 -1.90 -13.78
CA ARG A 92 6.63 -2.45 -13.86
C ARG A 92 5.95 -2.40 -12.48
N ARG A 93 4.66 -2.10 -12.47
CA ARG A 93 3.83 -2.03 -11.27
C ARG A 93 2.57 -2.85 -11.43
N TYR A 94 2.08 -3.36 -10.31
CA TYR A 94 0.78 -4.00 -10.23
C TYR A 94 -0.26 -3.02 -9.67
N LEU A 95 -1.43 -2.99 -10.30
CA LEU A 95 -2.65 -2.43 -9.76
C LEU A 95 -3.60 -3.58 -9.43
N LEU A 96 -3.91 -3.73 -8.17
CA LEU A 96 -4.87 -4.69 -7.66
C LEU A 96 -6.17 -3.94 -7.38
N GLN A 97 -7.19 -4.16 -8.19
CA GLN A 97 -8.52 -3.61 -7.99
C GLN A 97 -9.42 -4.67 -7.36
N ILE A 98 -9.90 -4.40 -6.18
CA ILE A 98 -10.73 -5.30 -5.38
C ILE A 98 -12.16 -4.79 -5.41
N GLU A 99 -13.01 -5.49 -6.14
CA GLU A 99 -14.46 -5.24 -6.14
C GLU A 99 -15.11 -6.01 -5.00
N LYS A 100 -15.84 -5.31 -4.17
CA LYS A 100 -16.61 -5.89 -3.07
C LYS A 100 -18.03 -6.17 -3.51
N LYS A 101 -18.72 -7.11 -2.86
CA LYS A 101 -20.15 -7.36 -3.06
C LYS A 101 -20.98 -6.14 -2.66
N HIS A 102 -20.56 -5.43 -1.62
CA HIS A 102 -21.18 -4.21 -1.13
C HIS A 102 -20.13 -3.13 -0.90
N GLY A 103 -20.37 -1.90 -1.37
CA GLY A 103 -19.51 -0.74 -1.19
C GLY A 103 -18.54 -0.48 -2.34
N ARG A 104 -17.62 0.49 -2.14
CA ARG A 104 -16.68 0.95 -3.17
C ARG A 104 -15.55 -0.05 -3.38
N ALA A 105 -15.09 -0.17 -4.63
CA ALA A 105 -13.89 -0.89 -4.96
C ALA A 105 -12.65 -0.29 -4.26
N SER A 106 -11.68 -1.15 -3.97
CA SER A 106 -10.42 -0.75 -3.32
C SER A 106 -9.25 -1.03 -4.25
N ASN A 107 -8.40 -0.03 -4.46
CA ASN A 107 -7.26 -0.13 -5.37
C ASN A 107 -5.96 -0.15 -4.56
N VAL A 108 -5.07 -1.10 -4.85
CA VAL A 108 -3.75 -1.22 -4.23
C VAL A 108 -2.69 -1.24 -5.31
N ILE A 109 -1.74 -0.29 -5.25
CA ILE A 109 -0.65 -0.19 -6.22
C ILE A 109 0.65 -0.58 -5.53
N PHE A 110 1.45 -1.45 -6.18
CA PHE A 110 2.76 -1.86 -5.66
C PHE A 110 3.71 -2.23 -6.81
N GLY A 111 5.02 -2.15 -6.53
CA GLY A 111 6.05 -2.47 -7.51
C GLY A 111 6.07 -3.96 -7.88
N LYS A 112 6.39 -4.27 -9.13
CA LYS A 112 6.65 -5.64 -9.59
C LYS A 112 8.04 -6.08 -9.16
N SER A 113 8.13 -7.22 -8.49
CA SER A 113 9.37 -7.88 -8.07
C SER A 113 9.12 -9.39 -7.97
N LYS A 114 10.17 -10.20 -7.91
CA LYS A 114 10.03 -11.65 -7.68
C LYS A 114 9.16 -11.98 -6.46
N LYS A 115 9.33 -11.21 -5.38
CA LYS A 115 8.55 -11.37 -4.14
C LYS A 115 7.06 -11.05 -4.36
N THR A 116 6.76 -9.95 -5.04
CA THR A 116 5.37 -9.55 -5.32
C THR A 116 4.71 -10.46 -6.35
N ASP A 117 5.46 -11.04 -7.29
CA ASP A 117 4.95 -12.06 -8.22
C ASP A 117 4.51 -13.33 -7.47
N GLN A 118 5.30 -13.78 -6.50
CA GLN A 118 4.93 -14.90 -5.61
C GLN A 118 3.68 -14.57 -4.78
N MET A 119 3.58 -13.33 -4.26
CA MET A 119 2.42 -12.89 -3.50
C MET A 119 1.14 -12.87 -4.36
N VAL A 120 1.21 -12.43 -5.61
CA VAL A 120 0.09 -12.48 -6.57
C VAL A 120 -0.29 -13.94 -6.86
N GLY A 121 0.68 -14.84 -7.02
CA GLY A 121 0.43 -16.28 -7.17
C GLY A 121 -0.29 -16.89 -5.96
N ASN A 122 0.12 -16.53 -4.75
CA ASN A 122 -0.53 -16.99 -3.52
C ASN A 122 -1.94 -16.42 -3.38
N LEU A 123 -2.14 -15.14 -3.72
CA LEU A 123 -3.47 -14.53 -3.77
C LEU A 123 -4.42 -15.35 -4.67
N GLN A 124 -3.94 -15.75 -5.86
CA GLN A 124 -4.74 -16.55 -6.80
C GLN A 124 -5.10 -17.93 -6.23
N LYS A 125 -4.19 -18.58 -5.52
CA LYS A 125 -4.46 -19.88 -4.85
C LYS A 125 -5.50 -19.72 -3.75
N GLU A 126 -5.34 -18.70 -2.91
CA GLU A 126 -6.27 -18.47 -1.80
C GLU A 126 -7.68 -18.06 -2.27
N THR A 127 -7.76 -17.19 -3.29
CA THR A 127 -9.04 -16.72 -3.82
C THR A 127 -9.84 -17.83 -4.53
N LYS A 128 -9.17 -18.83 -5.10
CA LYS A 128 -9.84 -20.02 -5.66
C LYS A 128 -10.65 -20.76 -4.61
N LYS A 129 -10.19 -20.83 -3.35
CA LYS A 129 -10.93 -21.46 -2.25
C LYS A 129 -12.27 -20.78 -1.96
N TYR A 130 -12.39 -19.50 -2.28
CA TYR A 130 -13.59 -18.67 -2.05
C TYR A 130 -14.38 -18.40 -3.32
N SER A 131 -14.09 -19.10 -4.44
CA SER A 131 -14.75 -18.92 -5.75
C SER A 131 -14.73 -17.48 -6.26
N ILE A 132 -13.69 -16.72 -5.94
CA ILE A 132 -13.53 -15.32 -6.36
C ILE A 132 -12.97 -15.31 -7.79
N LYS A 133 -13.64 -14.57 -8.70
CA LYS A 133 -13.14 -14.37 -10.07
C LYS A 133 -11.89 -13.47 -10.05
N ILE A 134 -10.83 -13.93 -10.70
CA ILE A 134 -9.61 -13.14 -10.93
C ILE A 134 -9.47 -12.88 -12.42
N ASP A 135 -9.46 -11.61 -12.78
CA ASP A 135 -9.16 -11.17 -14.14
C ASP A 135 -7.76 -10.58 -14.18
N LYS A 136 -6.98 -11.02 -15.16
CA LYS A 136 -5.65 -10.45 -15.45
C LYS A 136 -5.78 -9.56 -16.67
N GLY A 137 -5.51 -8.27 -16.53
CA GLY A 137 -5.42 -7.31 -17.61
C GLY A 137 -3.96 -6.88 -17.82
N LEU A 138 -3.50 -6.88 -19.05
CA LEU A 138 -2.27 -6.21 -19.47
C LEU A 138 -2.68 -4.86 -20.05
N TRP A 139 -2.26 -3.78 -19.41
CA TRP A 139 -2.35 -2.44 -20.02
C TRP A 139 -1.00 -2.16 -20.69
N HIS A 140 -1.05 -1.90 -21.99
CA HIS A 140 0.11 -1.45 -22.77
C HIS A 140 0.33 0.04 -22.61
#